data_2d117bf97799fea694898a717d8c80d5
#
_entry.id   2d117bf97799fea694898a717d8c80d5
#
_cell.length_a   1.000
_cell.length_b   1.000
_cell.length_c   1.000
_cell.angle_alpha   90.00
_cell.angle_beta   90.00
_cell.angle_gamma   90.00
#
_symmetry.space_group_name_H-M   'P 1'
#
loop_
_entity.id
_entity.type
_entity.pdbx_description
1 polymer ?
#
loop_
_entity_poly.entity_id
_entity_poly.type
_entity_poly.pdbx_seq_one_letter_code
_entity_poly.pdbx_strand_id
1 'polypeptide(L)'
;MVVRRDTELEAIGKMADLPPDHTPLQIGARGVCGTRRFRLLGRLRVGWDDGFWNEWYADFGDGKNGWVAEAQGFFLISETAKPPSDLLRKSEVLRTGKPLEIEGSNYTVTDVKKARVVAGEGELPFVARPYDEWMSMDLSGPGRKFASIERQNGEVRLHLGESAQPEEIIWEGLRPVPGWKGEPVPVEKNRTDAMPCPECGGVIVTRATGMTMSLVCGHCGTVVNTSASGKRAMVAQKIKASQKLARPLLPLGKRGHLRGVEWEVIGALRRKDAYSQWNEFLLYNPWHGFLWLTEWSGHWNLIRRVLESPALAVTTYYRGTAYKLFSQEKASVSQVAGEFYWRVRVGEKAVIADYIAPPRILSAETYEDLNETTWSEGEYLPANEIAAAFGVKFIETPAGVFANQPNPWAARWPTLKKYTLNAVLALLGIQLLSLSGANRQAVLDQSFTFQQPSPGATTAPIVTPSFELRGKQSPARVKAHAAVNNAWLGLDASLVNETTGQIYPAPITVQYYHGYDDGPWTEGKQDAATDLPAVPPGRYHLALTPEADPSIKSLPFQIRIERGGVFWSNFILCLLGIAIWPVWAFFRHHAFEAKRWSQSDYSPYGSSTSDE
;
A
#
# COMPACT_ATOMS: atom_id res chain seq x y z
N MET A 1 43.92 -23.94 6.64
CA MET A 1 42.99 -23.90 7.80
C MET A 1 43.84 -23.81 9.06
N VAL A 2 43.49 -22.92 9.94
CA VAL A 2 44.11 -22.73 11.25
C VAL A 2 43.00 -22.92 12.28
N VAL A 3 43.26 -23.72 13.33
CA VAL A 3 42.32 -23.86 14.45
C VAL A 3 42.78 -22.99 15.60
N ARG A 4 41.90 -22.19 16.10
CA ARG A 4 42.12 -21.37 17.30
C ARG A 4 41.77 -22.21 18.55
N ARG A 5 42.76 -22.46 19.40
CA ARG A 5 42.56 -23.03 20.73
C ARG A 5 42.95 -21.97 21.75
N ASP A 6 41.99 -21.32 22.35
CA ASP A 6 42.14 -20.17 23.25
C ASP A 6 43.04 -19.08 22.64
N THR A 7 44.30 -19.00 23.05
CA THR A 7 45.29 -18.00 22.55
C THR A 7 46.25 -18.58 21.50
N GLU A 8 46.21 -19.89 21.22
CA GLU A 8 47.15 -20.55 20.31
C GLU A 8 46.49 -20.88 18.95
N LEU A 9 47.25 -20.75 17.87
CA LEU A 9 46.87 -21.08 16.52
C LEU A 9 47.61 -22.32 16.03
N GLU A 10 46.89 -23.39 15.70
CA GLU A 10 47.44 -24.62 15.15
C GLU A 10 47.09 -24.78 13.65
N ALA A 11 48.07 -24.90 12.79
CA ALA A 11 47.89 -25.14 11.37
C ALA A 11 47.61 -26.63 11.10
N ILE A 12 46.40 -26.99 10.67
CA ILE A 12 45.96 -28.39 10.53
C ILE A 12 46.02 -28.89 9.08
N GLY A 13 46.48 -28.08 8.13
CA GLY A 13 46.59 -28.47 6.73
C GLY A 13 45.52 -27.85 5.80
N LYS A 14 45.44 -28.30 4.54
CA LYS A 14 44.48 -27.84 3.55
C LYS A 14 43.20 -28.66 3.61
N MET A 15 42.06 -28.00 3.76
CA MET A 15 40.75 -28.56 3.38
C MET A 15 40.56 -28.54 1.87
N ALA A 16 39.46 -29.15 1.40
CA ALA A 16 38.99 -28.98 0.04
C ALA A 16 38.89 -27.51 -0.32
N ASP A 17 39.38 -27.12 -1.49
CA ASP A 17 39.28 -25.75 -1.97
C ASP A 17 37.80 -25.33 -2.04
N LEU A 18 37.51 -24.13 -1.53
CA LEU A 18 36.18 -23.54 -1.67
C LEU A 18 35.89 -23.31 -3.16
N PRO A 19 34.72 -23.72 -3.64
CA PRO A 19 34.33 -23.38 -5.01
C PRO A 19 34.23 -21.86 -5.16
N PRO A 20 34.55 -21.32 -6.35
CA PRO A 20 34.36 -19.90 -6.64
C PRO A 20 32.94 -19.47 -6.36
N ASP A 21 32.77 -18.26 -5.82
CA ASP A 21 31.47 -17.66 -5.58
C ASP A 21 31.48 -16.13 -5.74
N HIS A 22 30.29 -15.55 -5.79
CA HIS A 22 30.07 -14.12 -5.93
C HIS A 22 29.77 -13.42 -4.61
N THR A 23 30.04 -14.05 -3.44
CA THR A 23 29.95 -13.30 -2.18
C THR A 23 31.00 -12.20 -2.14
N PRO A 24 30.65 -10.97 -1.76
CA PRO A 24 31.62 -9.89 -1.57
C PRO A 24 32.40 -10.05 -0.25
N LEU A 25 31.99 -10.96 0.63
CA LEU A 25 32.66 -11.17 1.90
C LEU A 25 34.00 -11.86 1.71
N GLN A 26 34.96 -11.54 2.58
CA GLN A 26 36.26 -12.19 2.63
C GLN A 26 36.79 -12.17 4.07
N ILE A 27 37.77 -13.03 4.34
CA ILE A 27 38.49 -13.05 5.62
C ILE A 27 39.12 -11.67 5.85
N GLY A 28 38.97 -11.14 7.07
CA GLY A 28 39.43 -9.82 7.45
C GLY A 28 38.43 -8.70 7.22
N ALA A 29 37.33 -8.92 6.49
CA ALA A 29 36.24 -7.95 6.36
C ALA A 29 35.64 -7.64 7.74
N ARG A 30 35.18 -6.40 7.92
CA ARG A 30 34.57 -5.92 9.16
C ARG A 30 33.13 -5.51 8.88
N GLY A 31 32.25 -5.78 9.86
CA GLY A 31 30.85 -5.38 9.80
C GLY A 31 30.40 -4.66 11.06
N VAL A 32 29.46 -3.74 10.90
CA VAL A 32 28.76 -3.07 12.01
C VAL A 32 27.25 -3.25 11.79
N CYS A 33 26.58 -3.93 12.70
CA CYS A 33 25.13 -4.11 12.70
C CYS A 33 24.54 -3.54 14.02
N GLY A 34 23.83 -2.42 13.93
CA GLY A 34 23.41 -1.69 15.11
C GLY A 34 24.61 -1.25 15.96
N THR A 35 24.70 -1.74 17.19
CA THR A 35 25.84 -1.49 18.09
C THR A 35 26.92 -2.57 18.03
N ARG A 36 26.65 -3.69 17.37
CA ARG A 36 27.55 -4.84 17.32
C ARG A 36 28.55 -4.70 16.19
N ARG A 37 29.84 -4.75 16.54
CA ARG A 37 30.97 -4.75 15.59
C ARG A 37 31.56 -6.14 15.52
N PHE A 38 32.03 -6.55 14.36
CA PHE A 38 32.68 -7.84 14.18
C PHE A 38 33.68 -7.84 13.04
N ARG A 39 34.62 -8.79 13.08
CA ARG A 39 35.60 -9.07 12.04
C ARG A 39 35.52 -10.55 11.65
N LEU A 40 35.50 -10.84 10.36
CA LEU A 40 35.47 -12.18 9.81
C LEU A 40 36.86 -12.81 9.87
N LEU A 41 36.98 -13.96 10.55
CA LEU A 41 38.26 -14.66 10.78
C LEU A 41 38.38 -15.91 9.91
N GLY A 42 37.30 -16.62 9.68
CA GLY A 42 37.28 -17.83 8.91
C GLY A 42 35.92 -18.05 8.25
N ARG A 43 35.87 -19.00 7.33
CA ARG A 43 34.68 -19.33 6.57
C ARG A 43 34.47 -20.83 6.53
N LEU A 44 33.24 -21.24 6.73
CA LEU A 44 32.76 -22.60 6.57
C LEU A 44 31.66 -22.61 5.50
N ARG A 45 31.76 -23.48 4.50
CA ARG A 45 30.67 -23.80 3.60
C ARG A 45 29.95 -25.01 4.13
N VAL A 46 28.68 -24.82 4.46
CA VAL A 46 27.79 -25.86 4.96
C VAL A 46 26.83 -26.27 3.86
N GLY A 47 26.63 -27.57 3.69
CA GLY A 47 25.70 -28.13 2.73
C GLY A 47 24.66 -29.02 3.42
N TRP A 48 23.50 -29.13 2.80
CA TRP A 48 22.49 -30.15 3.11
C TRP A 48 21.96 -30.75 1.81
N ASP A 49 20.94 -31.60 1.85
CA ASP A 49 20.47 -32.28 0.64
C ASP A 49 19.88 -31.33 -0.41
N ASP A 50 19.28 -30.22 0.02
CA ASP A 50 18.61 -29.28 -0.86
C ASP A 50 19.38 -27.97 -1.10
N GLY A 51 20.59 -27.80 -0.54
CA GLY A 51 21.35 -26.61 -0.79
C GLY A 51 22.62 -26.44 0.04
N PHE A 52 23.02 -25.19 0.20
CA PHE A 52 24.20 -24.79 0.97
C PHE A 52 24.10 -23.33 1.41
N TRP A 53 24.91 -22.98 2.43
CA TRP A 53 25.12 -21.58 2.87
C TRP A 53 26.57 -21.38 3.33
N ASN A 54 26.95 -20.14 3.60
CA ASN A 54 28.23 -19.82 4.19
C ASN A 54 28.05 -19.42 5.64
N GLU A 55 28.93 -19.88 6.52
CA GLU A 55 29.08 -19.44 7.88
C GLU A 55 30.46 -18.82 8.05
N TRP A 56 30.47 -17.58 8.52
CA TRP A 56 31.68 -16.82 8.77
C TRP A 56 31.92 -16.78 10.27
N TYR A 57 33.03 -17.39 10.71
CA TYR A 57 33.48 -17.25 12.09
C TYR A 57 33.92 -15.82 12.31
N ALA A 58 33.41 -15.17 13.36
CA ALA A 58 33.55 -13.74 13.60
C ALA A 58 34.03 -13.46 15.03
N ASP A 59 34.96 -12.52 15.16
CA ASP A 59 35.37 -11.92 16.41
C ASP A 59 34.54 -10.65 16.64
N PHE A 60 33.80 -10.63 17.75
CA PHE A 60 32.98 -9.47 18.16
C PHE A 60 33.73 -8.50 19.08
N GLY A 61 35.01 -8.78 19.38
CA GLY A 61 35.79 -8.06 20.36
C GLY A 61 35.52 -8.53 21.77
N ASP A 62 36.33 -8.06 22.75
CA ASP A 62 36.21 -8.38 24.18
C ASP A 62 36.20 -9.89 24.47
N GLY A 63 36.88 -10.70 23.63
CA GLY A 63 36.96 -12.16 23.77
C GLY A 63 35.69 -12.90 23.34
N LYS A 64 34.70 -12.21 22.79
CA LYS A 64 33.47 -12.81 22.27
C LYS A 64 33.62 -13.20 20.81
N ASN A 65 33.19 -14.41 20.51
CA ASN A 65 33.18 -14.95 19.16
C ASN A 65 31.81 -15.52 18.81
N GLY A 66 31.53 -15.68 17.54
CA GLY A 66 30.30 -16.28 17.04
C GLY A 66 30.31 -16.42 15.54
N TRP A 67 29.13 -16.37 14.95
CA TRP A 67 28.93 -16.68 13.54
C TRP A 67 28.10 -15.60 12.82
N VAL A 68 28.50 -15.35 11.60
CA VAL A 68 27.69 -14.59 10.63
C VAL A 68 27.33 -15.55 9.50
N ALA A 69 26.12 -16.09 9.51
CA ALA A 69 25.64 -16.95 8.44
C ALA A 69 25.10 -16.08 7.28
N GLU A 70 25.51 -16.40 6.07
CA GLU A 70 25.10 -15.77 4.82
C GLU A 70 24.26 -16.75 4.02
N ALA A 71 22.95 -16.52 3.95
CA ALA A 71 22.02 -17.38 3.23
C ALA A 71 20.93 -16.57 2.53
N GLN A 72 20.58 -16.95 1.31
CA GLN A 72 19.41 -16.43 0.59
C GLN A 72 19.29 -14.88 0.55
N GLY A 73 20.43 -14.15 0.68
CA GLY A 73 20.46 -12.69 0.62
C GLY A 73 20.19 -11.96 1.92
N PHE A 74 20.25 -12.63 3.07
CA PHE A 74 20.21 -12.04 4.40
C PHE A 74 21.31 -12.64 5.30
N PHE A 75 21.49 -12.05 6.46
CA PHE A 75 22.49 -12.47 7.43
C PHE A 75 21.87 -12.88 8.76
N LEU A 76 22.47 -13.88 9.41
CA LEU A 76 22.17 -14.27 10.78
C LEU A 76 23.44 -14.06 11.60
N ILE A 77 23.38 -13.14 12.57
CA ILE A 77 24.52 -12.77 13.41
C ILE A 77 24.28 -13.34 14.80
N SER A 78 25.06 -14.33 15.21
CA SER A 78 24.85 -15.07 16.44
C SER A 78 26.12 -15.26 17.26
N GLU A 79 25.96 -15.36 18.59
CA GLU A 79 26.97 -15.76 19.53
C GLU A 79 26.66 -17.16 20.07
N THR A 80 27.71 -17.94 20.41
CA THR A 80 27.52 -19.23 21.05
C THR A 80 27.06 -19.00 22.48
N ALA A 81 25.91 -19.57 22.84
CA ALA A 81 25.32 -19.46 24.17
C ALA A 81 25.46 -20.80 24.94
N LYS A 82 25.39 -20.74 26.28
CA LYS A 82 25.35 -21.97 27.09
C LYS A 82 23.99 -22.64 26.92
N PRO A 83 23.93 -23.89 26.40
CA PRO A 83 22.66 -24.57 26.23
C PRO A 83 22.00 -24.89 27.57
N PRO A 84 20.67 -24.75 27.71
CA PRO A 84 19.93 -25.27 28.85
C PRO A 84 20.18 -26.79 29.05
N SER A 85 20.21 -27.27 30.27
CA SER A 85 20.55 -28.66 30.60
C SER A 85 19.60 -29.70 29.96
N ASP A 86 18.38 -29.32 29.66
CA ASP A 86 17.37 -30.18 29.02
C ASP A 86 17.27 -30.00 27.51
N LEU A 87 18.09 -29.11 26.91
CA LEU A 87 18.02 -28.79 25.49
C LEU A 87 18.34 -29.99 24.59
N LEU A 88 19.31 -30.81 24.99
CA LEU A 88 19.65 -32.02 24.22
C LEU A 88 18.41 -32.91 24.04
N ARG A 89 17.74 -33.26 25.13
CA ARG A 89 16.52 -34.07 25.12
C ARG A 89 15.38 -33.38 24.34
N LYS A 90 15.17 -32.07 24.53
CA LYS A 90 14.15 -31.30 23.80
C LYS A 90 14.45 -31.32 22.31
N SER A 91 15.71 -31.19 21.88
CA SER A 91 16.10 -31.15 20.48
C SER A 91 15.78 -32.42 19.69
N GLU A 92 15.65 -33.57 20.35
CA GLU A 92 15.31 -34.85 19.71
C GLU A 92 13.88 -34.88 19.14
N VAL A 93 12.97 -34.12 19.74
CA VAL A 93 11.56 -34.09 19.37
C VAL A 93 11.14 -32.83 18.63
N LEU A 94 12.07 -31.92 18.37
CA LEU A 94 11.79 -30.70 17.63
C LEU A 94 11.41 -31.02 16.18
N ARG A 95 10.41 -30.31 15.71
CA ARG A 95 9.90 -30.34 14.33
C ARG A 95 9.48 -28.94 13.94
N THR A 96 9.50 -28.60 12.68
CA THR A 96 9.02 -27.32 12.15
C THR A 96 7.64 -26.96 12.72
N GLY A 97 7.45 -25.72 13.12
CA GLY A 97 6.24 -25.20 13.75
C GLY A 97 6.13 -25.44 15.26
N LYS A 98 7.03 -26.19 15.89
CA LYS A 98 7.02 -26.40 17.36
C LYS A 98 7.59 -25.20 18.09
N PRO A 99 6.92 -24.73 19.16
CA PRO A 99 7.45 -23.70 20.03
C PRO A 99 8.53 -24.25 20.96
N LEU A 100 9.52 -23.42 21.28
CA LEU A 100 10.57 -23.69 22.27
C LEU A 100 10.88 -22.40 23.02
N GLU A 101 10.84 -22.44 24.34
CA GLU A 101 11.27 -21.33 25.16
C GLU A 101 12.78 -21.42 25.46
N ILE A 102 13.51 -20.34 25.16
CA ILE A 102 14.94 -20.20 25.40
C ILE A 102 15.15 -18.82 26.06
N GLU A 103 15.77 -18.79 27.23
CA GLU A 103 16.06 -17.56 27.99
C GLU A 103 14.84 -16.62 28.15
N GLY A 104 13.66 -17.19 28.46
CA GLY A 104 12.42 -16.44 28.65
C GLY A 104 11.80 -15.87 27.36
N SER A 105 12.34 -16.21 26.21
CA SER A 105 11.77 -15.84 24.90
C SER A 105 11.20 -17.06 24.21
N ASN A 106 10.02 -16.92 23.58
CA ASN A 106 9.39 -17.97 22.80
C ASN A 106 9.91 -17.95 21.38
N TYR A 107 10.48 -19.06 20.94
CA TYR A 107 10.92 -19.29 19.58
C TYR A 107 10.03 -20.34 18.91
N THR A 108 9.91 -20.27 17.58
CA THR A 108 9.26 -21.30 16.78
C THR A 108 10.30 -21.93 15.86
N VAL A 109 10.34 -23.25 15.81
CA VAL A 109 11.22 -23.97 14.89
C VAL A 109 10.78 -23.71 13.47
N THR A 110 11.66 -23.12 12.67
CA THR A 110 11.39 -22.77 11.24
C THR A 110 11.95 -23.78 10.28
N ASP A 111 13.08 -24.45 10.65
CA ASP A 111 13.71 -25.44 9.79
C ASP A 111 14.43 -26.53 10.63
N VAL A 112 14.46 -27.75 10.13
CA VAL A 112 15.20 -28.90 10.68
C VAL A 112 15.84 -29.66 9.56
N LYS A 113 17.18 -29.66 9.49
CA LYS A 113 17.93 -30.27 8.39
C LYS A 113 19.20 -30.97 8.84
N LYS A 114 19.63 -31.96 8.06
CA LYS A 114 20.93 -32.61 8.24
C LYS A 114 21.98 -31.81 7.47
N ALA A 115 22.81 -31.12 8.21
CA ALA A 115 23.88 -30.27 7.67
C ALA A 115 25.22 -31.02 7.65
N ARG A 116 26.12 -30.64 6.75
CA ARG A 116 27.48 -31.21 6.64
C ARG A 116 28.50 -30.18 6.21
N VAL A 117 29.73 -30.34 6.65
CA VAL A 117 30.86 -29.55 6.19
C VAL A 117 31.18 -29.88 4.73
N VAL A 118 31.26 -28.86 3.88
CA VAL A 118 31.69 -28.99 2.46
C VAL A 118 33.14 -28.55 2.31
N ALA A 119 33.49 -27.36 2.79
CA ALA A 119 34.80 -26.77 2.68
C ALA A 119 34.96 -25.67 3.74
N GLY A 120 36.20 -25.25 4.02
CA GLY A 120 36.47 -24.14 4.93
C GLY A 120 37.82 -23.49 4.70
N GLU A 121 37.95 -22.24 5.16
CA GLU A 121 39.17 -21.45 5.07
C GLU A 121 39.34 -20.53 6.29
N GLY A 122 40.57 -20.07 6.54
CA GLY A 122 40.89 -19.15 7.64
C GLY A 122 40.91 -19.80 9.01
N GLU A 123 40.61 -19.00 10.04
CA GLU A 123 40.58 -19.42 11.44
C GLU A 123 39.18 -19.96 11.80
N LEU A 124 39.11 -21.13 12.39
CA LEU A 124 37.87 -21.74 12.85
C LEU A 124 38.01 -22.20 14.30
N PRO A 125 36.91 -22.26 15.09
CA PRO A 125 36.97 -22.64 16.51
C PRO A 125 37.10 -24.16 16.71
N PHE A 126 37.07 -24.94 15.65
CA PHE A 126 37.16 -26.42 15.68
C PHE A 126 37.82 -26.96 14.40
N VAL A 127 38.25 -28.19 14.45
CA VAL A 127 38.75 -28.92 13.25
C VAL A 127 37.56 -29.29 12.39
N ALA A 128 37.31 -28.51 11.36
CA ALA A 128 36.28 -28.81 10.39
C ALA A 128 36.76 -29.92 9.45
N ARG A 129 36.13 -31.08 9.44
CA ARG A 129 36.43 -32.18 8.52
C ARG A 129 35.36 -32.24 7.43
N PRO A 130 35.71 -32.41 6.17
CA PRO A 130 34.71 -32.65 5.13
C PRO A 130 33.81 -33.84 5.48
N TYR A 131 32.50 -33.64 5.28
CA TYR A 131 31.44 -34.60 5.58
C TYR A 131 31.12 -34.81 7.08
N ASP A 132 31.71 -34.08 8.00
CA ASP A 132 31.18 -34.03 9.35
C ASP A 132 29.73 -33.55 9.29
N GLU A 133 28.82 -34.33 9.88
CA GLU A 133 27.37 -34.11 9.79
C GLU A 133 26.77 -33.80 11.17
N TRP A 134 25.79 -32.92 11.20
CA TRP A 134 24.98 -32.60 12.39
C TRP A 134 23.53 -32.31 12.02
N MET A 135 22.64 -32.40 13.00
CA MET A 135 21.28 -31.88 12.88
C MET A 135 21.28 -30.39 13.20
N SER A 136 20.91 -29.57 12.24
CA SER A 136 20.72 -28.11 12.41
C SER A 136 19.23 -27.83 12.53
N MET A 137 18.87 -27.04 13.54
CA MET A 137 17.52 -26.61 13.81
C MET A 137 17.52 -25.09 13.93
N ASP A 138 16.86 -24.43 13.04
CA ASP A 138 16.74 -22.97 13.01
C ASP A 138 15.41 -22.55 13.62
N LEU A 139 15.44 -21.50 14.44
CA LEU A 139 14.28 -21.02 15.19
C LEU A 139 14.15 -19.51 15.05
N SER A 140 12.94 -19.04 14.78
CA SER A 140 12.58 -17.62 14.77
C SER A 140 11.95 -17.24 16.10
N GLY A 141 12.43 -16.14 16.69
CA GLY A 141 11.89 -15.56 17.93
C GLY A 141 11.14 -14.25 17.69
N PRO A 142 10.72 -13.58 18.78
CA PRO A 142 10.04 -12.29 18.68
C PRO A 142 10.92 -11.22 18.02
N GLY A 143 10.33 -10.41 17.15
CA GLY A 143 11.06 -9.42 16.36
C GLY A 143 12.05 -10.10 15.42
N ARG A 144 13.33 -9.75 15.52
CA ARG A 144 14.41 -10.31 14.69
C ARG A 144 15.26 -11.36 15.41
N LYS A 145 14.84 -11.80 16.60
CA LYS A 145 15.56 -12.82 17.34
C LYS A 145 15.63 -14.11 16.56
N PHE A 146 16.80 -14.71 16.56
CA PHE A 146 17.11 -15.96 15.91
C PHE A 146 17.84 -16.87 16.88
N ALA A 147 17.57 -18.16 16.81
CA ALA A 147 18.34 -19.20 17.48
C ALA A 147 18.67 -20.32 16.50
N SER A 148 19.86 -20.90 16.61
CA SER A 148 20.21 -22.15 15.93
C SER A 148 20.69 -23.16 16.96
N ILE A 149 20.18 -24.38 16.83
CA ILE A 149 20.54 -25.52 17.67
C ILE A 149 21.22 -26.54 16.77
N GLU A 150 22.46 -26.89 17.10
CA GLU A 150 23.21 -27.93 16.44
C GLU A 150 23.33 -29.14 17.36
N ARG A 151 23.00 -30.33 16.84
CA ARG A 151 23.11 -31.58 17.56
C ARG A 151 24.01 -32.55 16.83
N GLN A 152 25.09 -32.98 17.48
CA GLN A 152 26.06 -33.93 16.94
C GLN A 152 26.60 -34.85 18.06
N ASN A 153 26.67 -36.15 17.84
CA ASN A 153 27.30 -37.15 18.71
C ASN A 153 26.87 -37.07 20.20
N GLY A 154 25.58 -36.73 20.47
CA GLY A 154 25.08 -36.60 21.83
C GLY A 154 25.39 -35.27 22.50
N GLU A 155 26.00 -34.35 21.79
CA GLU A 155 26.22 -32.97 22.24
C GLU A 155 25.25 -32.01 21.53
N VAL A 156 24.96 -30.90 22.22
CA VAL A 156 24.13 -29.82 21.67
C VAL A 156 24.86 -28.48 21.82
N ARG A 157 24.86 -27.70 20.74
CA ARG A 157 25.32 -26.32 20.73
C ARG A 157 24.14 -25.40 20.49
N LEU A 158 24.16 -24.24 21.13
CA LEU A 158 23.14 -23.22 20.99
C LEU A 158 23.78 -21.92 20.51
N HIS A 159 23.24 -21.36 19.45
CA HIS A 159 23.60 -20.04 18.95
C HIS A 159 22.39 -19.12 19.07
N LEU A 160 22.58 -17.96 19.70
CA LEU A 160 21.56 -16.93 19.89
C LEU A 160 21.97 -15.66 19.18
N GLY A 161 21.06 -15.05 18.44
CA GLY A 161 21.39 -13.89 17.65
C GLY A 161 20.18 -13.18 17.05
N GLU A 162 20.45 -12.42 16.00
CA GLU A 162 19.48 -11.65 15.27
C GLU A 162 19.68 -11.81 13.77
N SER A 163 18.58 -11.75 13.04
CA SER A 163 18.59 -11.65 11.58
C SER A 163 18.79 -10.20 11.13
N ALA A 164 19.52 -10.00 10.04
CA ALA A 164 19.81 -8.70 9.47
C ALA A 164 19.67 -8.70 7.94
N GLN A 165 19.11 -7.64 7.40
CA GLN A 165 19.13 -7.38 5.96
C GLN A 165 20.51 -6.85 5.54
N PRO A 166 20.95 -7.04 4.29
CA PRO A 166 22.25 -6.55 3.81
C PRO A 166 22.49 -5.06 4.05
N GLU A 167 21.45 -4.25 3.93
CA GLU A 167 21.52 -2.80 4.10
C GLU A 167 21.67 -2.35 5.56
N GLU A 168 21.42 -3.24 6.51
CA GLU A 168 21.53 -2.98 7.95
C GLU A 168 22.95 -3.17 8.47
N ILE A 169 23.84 -3.74 7.64
CA ILE A 169 25.24 -3.97 7.99
C ILE A 169 26.14 -3.01 7.22
N ILE A 170 26.89 -2.21 7.94
CA ILE A 170 27.92 -1.37 7.34
C ILE A 170 29.20 -2.21 7.23
N TRP A 171 29.58 -2.50 5.98
CA TRP A 171 30.72 -3.34 5.68
C TRP A 171 31.96 -2.55 5.31
N GLU A 172 33.14 -3.02 5.74
CA GLU A 172 34.45 -2.55 5.32
C GLU A 172 35.30 -3.73 4.85
N GLY A 173 36.20 -3.51 3.86
CA GLY A 173 37.13 -4.52 3.41
C GLY A 173 36.48 -5.64 2.59
N LEU A 174 35.40 -5.36 1.87
CA LEU A 174 34.79 -6.30 0.93
C LEU A 174 35.66 -6.50 -0.30
N ARG A 175 35.60 -7.70 -0.89
CA ARG A 175 36.29 -7.99 -2.16
C ARG A 175 35.45 -7.54 -3.37
N PRO A 176 36.08 -7.19 -4.49
CA PRO A 176 35.37 -6.94 -5.73
C PRO A 176 34.69 -8.21 -6.22
N VAL A 177 33.57 -8.04 -6.94
CA VAL A 177 32.82 -9.15 -7.55
C VAL A 177 32.90 -9.01 -9.06
N PRO A 178 33.39 -10.02 -9.79
CA PRO A 178 33.56 -9.94 -11.24
C PRO A 178 32.27 -9.56 -11.97
N GLY A 179 32.37 -8.62 -12.91
CA GLY A 179 31.24 -8.10 -13.68
C GLY A 179 30.36 -7.10 -12.95
N TRP A 180 30.69 -6.69 -11.71
CA TRP A 180 29.98 -5.69 -10.91
C TRP A 180 30.87 -4.50 -10.54
N LYS A 181 30.29 -3.32 -10.35
CA LYS A 181 31.00 -2.08 -9.96
C LYS A 181 32.25 -1.77 -10.82
N GLY A 182 32.16 -1.99 -12.13
CA GLY A 182 33.27 -1.72 -13.07
C GLY A 182 34.33 -2.80 -13.15
N GLU A 183 34.24 -3.87 -12.38
CA GLU A 183 35.11 -5.03 -12.50
C GLU A 183 34.86 -5.77 -13.82
N PRO A 184 35.92 -6.18 -14.56
CA PRO A 184 35.76 -6.86 -15.83
C PRO A 184 35.11 -8.25 -15.65
N VAL A 185 34.25 -8.62 -16.58
CA VAL A 185 33.79 -9.99 -16.68
C VAL A 185 34.97 -10.86 -17.14
N PRO A 186 35.28 -11.99 -16.47
CA PRO A 186 36.37 -12.87 -16.91
C PRO A 186 36.20 -13.30 -18.37
N VAL A 187 37.32 -13.33 -19.13
CA VAL A 187 37.31 -13.77 -20.54
C VAL A 187 36.84 -15.24 -20.64
N GLU A 188 36.05 -15.59 -21.65
CA GLU A 188 35.36 -16.87 -21.81
C GLU A 188 36.22 -18.11 -21.55
N LYS A 189 37.51 -18.11 -21.82
CA LYS A 189 38.41 -19.25 -21.64
C LYS A 189 38.65 -19.68 -20.18
N ASN A 190 38.37 -18.82 -19.21
CA ASN A 190 38.54 -19.07 -17.77
C ASN A 190 37.26 -18.86 -16.96
N ARG A 191 36.08 -18.93 -17.57
CA ARG A 191 34.80 -18.80 -16.87
C ARG A 191 34.60 -19.99 -15.95
N THR A 192 34.72 -19.79 -14.65
CA THR A 192 34.41 -20.76 -13.61
C THR A 192 32.90 -20.88 -13.34
N ASP A 193 32.14 -20.01 -13.98
CA ASP A 193 30.68 -19.85 -13.85
C ASP A 193 29.88 -20.53 -14.99
N ALA A 194 30.55 -21.28 -15.88
CA ALA A 194 29.92 -22.02 -16.97
C ALA A 194 30.01 -23.53 -16.77
N MET A 195 28.92 -24.23 -17.01
CA MET A 195 28.86 -25.68 -16.93
C MET A 195 28.04 -26.28 -18.09
N PRO A 196 28.34 -27.51 -18.56
CA PRO A 196 27.53 -28.20 -19.56
C PRO A 196 26.22 -28.67 -18.94
N CYS A 197 25.13 -28.55 -19.65
CA CYS A 197 23.86 -29.17 -19.29
C CYS A 197 24.00 -30.71 -19.36
N PRO A 198 23.68 -31.46 -18.30
CA PRO A 198 23.81 -32.90 -18.28
C PRO A 198 22.85 -33.61 -19.25
N GLU A 199 21.80 -32.94 -19.74
CA GLU A 199 20.81 -33.50 -20.66
C GLU A 199 21.16 -33.25 -22.14
N CYS A 200 21.58 -32.02 -22.50
CA CYS A 200 21.79 -31.66 -23.90
C CYS A 200 23.20 -31.18 -24.24
N GLY A 201 24.10 -31.08 -23.26
CA GLY A 201 25.47 -30.57 -23.45
C GLY A 201 25.57 -29.06 -23.67
N GLY A 202 24.46 -28.34 -23.79
CA GLY A 202 24.43 -26.88 -23.97
C GLY A 202 25.06 -26.16 -22.78
N VAL A 203 25.75 -25.04 -23.03
CA VAL A 203 26.42 -24.27 -21.97
C VAL A 203 25.38 -23.55 -21.11
N ILE A 204 25.45 -23.74 -19.80
CA ILE A 204 24.70 -22.99 -18.79
C ILE A 204 25.69 -22.07 -18.07
N VAL A 205 25.38 -20.78 -18.05
CA VAL A 205 26.17 -19.76 -17.35
C VAL A 205 25.41 -19.32 -16.12
N THR A 206 26.08 -19.31 -14.94
CA THR A 206 25.52 -18.81 -13.69
C THR A 206 25.88 -17.34 -13.49
N ARG A 207 24.93 -16.56 -12.96
CA ARG A 207 25.09 -15.12 -12.65
C ARG A 207 25.31 -14.88 -11.16
N ALA A 208 24.67 -15.71 -10.32
CA ALA A 208 24.85 -15.70 -8.87
C ALA A 208 25.66 -16.92 -8.42
N THR A 209 26.87 -17.07 -8.97
CA THR A 209 27.77 -18.20 -8.71
C THR A 209 28.00 -18.38 -7.21
N GLY A 210 27.85 -19.61 -6.72
CA GLY A 210 27.99 -19.94 -5.30
C GLY A 210 26.75 -19.65 -4.46
N MET A 211 25.66 -19.11 -5.06
CA MET A 211 24.37 -18.92 -4.40
C MET A 211 23.23 -19.64 -5.14
N THR A 212 23.43 -19.98 -6.41
CA THR A 212 22.44 -20.65 -7.25
C THR A 212 22.32 -22.14 -6.91
N MET A 213 21.11 -22.61 -6.64
CA MET A 213 20.79 -24.01 -6.39
C MET A 213 20.15 -24.71 -7.58
N SER A 214 19.33 -23.99 -8.36
CA SER A 214 18.69 -24.50 -9.56
C SER A 214 18.90 -23.59 -10.75
N LEU A 215 19.06 -24.21 -11.92
CA LEU A 215 19.25 -23.56 -13.22
C LEU A 215 18.32 -24.15 -14.24
N VAL A 216 17.72 -23.33 -15.07
CA VAL A 216 16.95 -23.77 -16.24
C VAL A 216 17.82 -23.67 -17.47
N CYS A 217 18.09 -24.78 -18.14
CA CYS A 217 18.88 -24.79 -19.36
C CYS A 217 18.21 -23.92 -20.44
N GLY A 218 18.92 -22.91 -20.92
CA GLY A 218 18.43 -22.01 -21.97
C GLY A 218 18.12 -22.73 -23.30
N HIS A 219 18.78 -23.89 -23.56
CA HIS A 219 18.59 -24.69 -24.78
C HIS A 219 17.40 -25.64 -24.67
N CYS A 220 17.49 -26.66 -23.79
CA CYS A 220 16.47 -27.72 -23.71
C CYS A 220 15.37 -27.45 -22.68
N GLY A 221 15.51 -26.44 -21.81
CA GLY A 221 14.55 -26.14 -20.76
C GLY A 221 14.67 -26.98 -19.49
N THR A 222 15.49 -28.05 -19.49
CA THR A 222 15.64 -28.91 -18.32
C THR A 222 16.11 -28.15 -17.10
N VAL A 223 15.48 -28.39 -15.94
CA VAL A 223 15.91 -27.86 -14.65
C VAL A 223 17.06 -28.76 -14.14
N VAL A 224 18.16 -28.13 -13.79
CA VAL A 224 19.33 -28.80 -13.23
C VAL A 224 19.67 -28.18 -11.86
N ASN A 225 20.07 -29.01 -10.90
CA ASN A 225 20.55 -28.58 -9.61
C ASN A 225 22.08 -28.52 -9.58
N THR A 226 22.61 -27.56 -8.87
CA THR A 226 24.02 -27.45 -8.56
C THR A 226 24.35 -28.25 -7.29
N SER A 227 25.53 -28.86 -7.23
CA SER A 227 26.02 -29.44 -5.98
C SER A 227 26.52 -28.36 -5.03
N ALA A 228 26.58 -28.64 -3.73
CA ALA A 228 27.16 -27.73 -2.74
C ALA A 228 28.61 -27.33 -3.03
N SER A 229 29.36 -28.18 -3.77
CA SER A 229 30.71 -27.90 -4.27
C SER A 229 30.73 -27.06 -5.54
N GLY A 230 29.55 -26.75 -6.15
CA GLY A 230 29.44 -26.00 -7.41
C GLY A 230 29.99 -26.72 -8.66
N LYS A 231 30.56 -27.90 -8.50
CA LYS A 231 31.31 -28.61 -9.58
C LYS A 231 30.46 -29.62 -10.38
N ARG A 232 29.25 -29.91 -9.96
CA ARG A 232 28.41 -30.95 -10.60
C ARG A 232 26.97 -30.46 -10.76
N ALA A 233 26.51 -30.43 -11.99
CA ALA A 233 25.11 -30.22 -12.31
C ALA A 233 24.41 -31.58 -12.44
N MET A 234 23.22 -31.70 -11.86
CA MET A 234 22.40 -32.92 -11.92
C MET A 234 21.00 -32.56 -12.43
N VAL A 235 20.46 -33.40 -13.31
CA VAL A 235 19.07 -33.22 -13.76
C VAL A 235 18.14 -33.34 -12.57
N ALA A 236 17.41 -32.25 -12.28
CA ALA A 236 16.39 -32.23 -11.26
C ALA A 236 15.01 -32.54 -11.82
N GLN A 237 14.70 -31.99 -12.98
CA GLN A 237 13.40 -32.17 -13.63
C GLN A 237 13.53 -31.97 -15.15
N LYS A 238 13.07 -32.92 -15.93
CA LYS A 238 12.81 -32.74 -17.36
C LYS A 238 11.45 -32.06 -17.50
N ILE A 239 11.42 -30.89 -18.13
CA ILE A 239 10.17 -30.14 -18.31
C ILE A 239 9.74 -30.13 -19.77
N LYS A 240 8.43 -29.99 -20.00
CA LYS A 240 7.86 -29.82 -21.35
C LYS A 240 8.23 -28.45 -21.91
N ALA A 241 8.26 -28.30 -23.24
CA ALA A 241 8.52 -27.02 -23.89
C ALA A 241 7.54 -25.91 -23.43
N SER A 242 6.28 -26.27 -23.16
CA SER A 242 5.25 -25.35 -22.63
C SER A 242 5.50 -24.87 -21.19
N GLN A 243 6.36 -25.55 -20.44
CA GLN A 243 6.74 -25.22 -19.06
C GLN A 243 8.01 -24.37 -18.99
N LYS A 244 8.68 -24.14 -20.13
CA LYS A 244 9.79 -23.21 -20.25
C LYS A 244 9.24 -21.80 -20.50
N LEU A 245 9.63 -20.84 -19.69
CA LEU A 245 9.32 -19.43 -19.92
C LEU A 245 10.30 -18.86 -20.96
N ALA A 246 9.92 -18.97 -22.25
CA ALA A 246 10.82 -18.68 -23.36
C ALA A 246 11.14 -17.19 -23.54
N ARG A 247 10.16 -16.32 -23.22
CA ARG A 247 10.29 -14.86 -23.38
C ARG A 247 9.68 -14.16 -22.15
N PRO A 248 10.45 -14.03 -21.05
CA PRO A 248 10.01 -13.26 -19.91
C PRO A 248 9.89 -11.78 -20.28
N LEU A 249 8.95 -11.06 -19.65
CA LEU A 249 8.74 -9.60 -19.86
C LEU A 249 10.00 -8.79 -19.54
N LEU A 250 10.72 -9.17 -18.49
CA LEU A 250 12.06 -8.68 -18.20
C LEU A 250 13.07 -9.73 -18.64
N PRO A 251 13.93 -9.45 -19.63
CA PRO A 251 14.92 -10.40 -20.13
C PRO A 251 15.94 -10.80 -19.05
N LEU A 252 16.30 -12.08 -19.00
CA LEU A 252 17.37 -12.56 -18.12
C LEU A 252 18.71 -11.90 -18.46
N GLY A 253 19.48 -11.54 -17.44
CA GLY A 253 20.73 -10.79 -17.55
C GLY A 253 20.53 -9.28 -17.75
N LYS A 254 19.29 -8.79 -17.87
CA LYS A 254 19.04 -7.36 -17.95
C LYS A 254 19.29 -6.70 -16.61
N ARG A 255 20.07 -5.63 -16.61
CA ARG A 255 20.33 -4.81 -15.43
C ARG A 255 19.49 -3.55 -15.43
N GLY A 256 19.11 -3.11 -14.24
CA GLY A 256 18.33 -1.91 -14.03
C GLY A 256 18.54 -1.34 -12.63
N HIS A 257 18.23 -0.06 -12.44
CA HIS A 257 18.37 0.64 -11.17
C HIS A 257 17.00 0.82 -10.52
N LEU A 258 16.78 0.14 -9.38
CA LEU A 258 15.60 0.31 -8.54
C LEU A 258 16.02 0.79 -7.15
N ARG A 259 15.37 1.84 -6.67
CA ARG A 259 15.65 2.40 -5.33
C ARG A 259 17.14 2.74 -5.10
N GLY A 260 17.84 3.20 -6.16
CA GLY A 260 19.26 3.57 -6.08
C GLY A 260 20.26 2.41 -6.14
N VAL A 261 19.78 1.17 -6.28
CA VAL A 261 20.62 -0.04 -6.38
C VAL A 261 20.49 -0.65 -7.77
N GLU A 262 21.63 -1.07 -8.34
CA GLU A 262 21.67 -1.83 -9.59
C GLU A 262 21.26 -3.28 -9.31
N TRP A 263 20.32 -3.82 -10.10
CA TRP A 263 19.84 -5.19 -10.00
C TRP A 263 19.95 -5.90 -11.35
N GLU A 264 20.29 -7.18 -11.32
CA GLU A 264 20.29 -8.04 -12.50
C GLU A 264 19.14 -9.04 -12.41
N VAL A 265 18.34 -9.18 -13.47
CA VAL A 265 17.31 -10.21 -13.59
C VAL A 265 17.97 -11.54 -13.84
N ILE A 266 18.00 -12.44 -12.87
CA ILE A 266 18.66 -13.75 -12.99
C ILE A 266 17.68 -14.89 -13.19
N GLY A 267 16.45 -14.79 -12.70
CA GLY A 267 15.41 -15.81 -12.80
C GLY A 267 14.07 -15.22 -13.15
N ALA A 268 13.21 -16.01 -13.74
CA ALA A 268 11.83 -15.68 -14.01
C ALA A 268 10.97 -16.94 -13.91
N LEU A 269 9.81 -16.82 -13.27
CA LEU A 269 8.83 -17.88 -13.22
C LEU A 269 7.42 -17.33 -13.44
N ARG A 270 6.51 -18.23 -13.81
CA ARG A 270 5.09 -17.95 -13.88
C ARG A 270 4.37 -18.84 -12.90
N ARG A 271 3.58 -18.25 -12.04
CA ARG A 271 2.66 -18.98 -11.16
C ARG A 271 1.23 -18.87 -11.68
N LYS A 272 0.41 -19.80 -11.25
CA LYS A 272 -1.03 -19.81 -11.51
C LYS A 272 -1.78 -20.37 -10.31
N ASP A 273 -2.94 -19.83 -10.06
CA ASP A 273 -3.98 -20.36 -9.19
C ASP A 273 -5.15 -20.92 -10.01
N ALA A 274 -6.35 -20.99 -9.42
CA ALA A 274 -7.55 -21.46 -10.10
C ALA A 274 -8.09 -20.44 -11.13
N TYR A 275 -7.83 -19.16 -10.95
CA TYR A 275 -8.49 -18.07 -11.67
C TYR A 275 -7.53 -17.19 -12.45
N SER A 276 -6.26 -17.12 -12.04
CA SER A 276 -5.29 -16.17 -12.55
C SER A 276 -3.90 -16.78 -12.78
N GLN A 277 -3.06 -16.00 -13.44
CA GLN A 277 -1.63 -16.28 -13.57
C GLN A 277 -0.84 -14.98 -13.51
N TRP A 278 0.37 -15.04 -12.95
CA TRP A 278 1.26 -13.89 -12.82
C TRP A 278 2.72 -14.27 -13.06
N ASN A 279 3.52 -13.26 -13.32
CA ASN A 279 4.95 -13.41 -13.53
C ASN A 279 5.73 -12.96 -12.28
N GLU A 280 6.81 -13.65 -11.97
CA GLU A 280 7.75 -13.28 -10.92
C GLU A 280 9.16 -13.27 -11.49
N PHE A 281 9.93 -12.22 -11.16
CA PHE A 281 11.29 -12.03 -11.63
C PHE A 281 12.22 -11.95 -10.44
N LEU A 282 13.22 -12.83 -10.39
CA LEU A 282 14.25 -12.83 -9.37
C LEU A 282 15.36 -11.86 -9.77
N LEU A 283 15.56 -10.87 -8.93
CA LEU A 283 16.62 -9.88 -9.03
C LEU A 283 17.77 -10.22 -8.08
N TYR A 284 19.00 -10.00 -8.52
CA TYR A 284 20.20 -10.25 -7.74
C TYR A 284 21.14 -9.06 -7.76
N ASN A 285 21.77 -8.81 -6.61
CA ASN A 285 22.93 -7.93 -6.45
C ASN A 285 23.84 -8.55 -5.39
N PRO A 286 25.17 -8.68 -5.61
CA PRO A 286 26.08 -9.32 -4.66
C PRO A 286 26.11 -8.72 -3.26
N TRP A 287 25.87 -7.41 -3.13
CA TRP A 287 25.91 -6.70 -1.84
C TRP A 287 24.56 -6.56 -1.18
N HIS A 288 23.47 -6.71 -1.94
CA HIS A 288 22.09 -6.52 -1.48
C HIS A 288 21.26 -7.80 -1.52
N GLY A 289 21.86 -8.92 -1.97
CA GLY A 289 21.18 -10.22 -2.03
C GLY A 289 20.13 -10.31 -3.11
N PHE A 290 18.93 -10.76 -2.75
CA PHE A 290 17.85 -11.05 -3.69
C PHE A 290 16.61 -10.20 -3.41
N LEU A 291 15.94 -9.81 -4.49
CA LEU A 291 14.61 -9.20 -4.48
C LEU A 291 13.74 -9.88 -5.54
N TRP A 292 12.44 -9.70 -5.40
CA TRP A 292 11.47 -10.16 -6.39
C TRP A 292 10.70 -8.99 -6.98
N LEU A 293 10.41 -9.06 -8.27
CA LEU A 293 9.37 -8.27 -8.90
C LEU A 293 8.24 -9.21 -9.27
N THR A 294 7.03 -8.92 -8.83
CA THR A 294 5.82 -9.62 -9.29
C THR A 294 5.05 -8.73 -10.25
N GLU A 295 4.48 -9.34 -11.28
CA GLU A 295 3.68 -8.65 -12.28
C GLU A 295 2.38 -9.42 -12.53
N TRP A 296 1.25 -8.71 -12.43
CA TRP A 296 -0.06 -9.20 -12.79
C TRP A 296 -0.84 -8.12 -13.55
N SER A 297 -1.21 -8.40 -14.81
CA SER A 297 -2.02 -7.49 -15.63
C SER A 297 -1.53 -6.03 -15.65
N GLY A 298 -0.21 -5.82 -15.72
CA GLY A 298 0.45 -4.51 -15.72
C GLY A 298 0.67 -3.89 -14.33
N HIS A 299 0.22 -4.53 -13.26
CA HIS A 299 0.50 -4.12 -11.88
C HIS A 299 1.78 -4.76 -11.38
N TRP A 300 2.65 -3.97 -10.76
CA TRP A 300 3.95 -4.43 -10.29
C TRP A 300 4.11 -4.26 -8.79
N ASN A 301 4.81 -5.21 -8.17
CA ASN A 301 5.27 -5.10 -6.79
C ASN A 301 6.74 -5.44 -6.68
N LEU A 302 7.44 -4.71 -5.83
CA LEU A 302 8.79 -5.05 -5.36
C LEU A 302 8.64 -5.82 -4.06
N ILE A 303 9.05 -7.09 -4.08
CA ILE A 303 8.86 -8.03 -2.96
C ILE A 303 10.20 -8.32 -2.31
N ARG A 304 10.23 -8.29 -0.99
CA ARG A 304 11.38 -8.66 -0.16
C ARG A 304 10.98 -9.70 0.88
N ARG A 305 11.83 -10.68 1.09
CA ARG A 305 11.63 -11.66 2.16
C ARG A 305 11.65 -10.96 3.53
N VAL A 306 10.71 -11.33 4.38
CA VAL A 306 10.63 -10.91 5.78
C VAL A 306 11.30 -11.96 6.64
N LEU A 307 12.10 -11.53 7.61
CA LEU A 307 12.83 -12.42 8.52
C LEU A 307 12.06 -12.72 9.81
N GLU A 308 10.99 -11.97 10.05
CA GLU A 308 10.05 -12.19 11.15
C GLU A 308 8.92 -13.10 10.67
N SER A 309 8.28 -13.80 11.60
CA SER A 309 7.12 -14.65 11.30
C SER A 309 5.86 -14.07 11.94
N PRO A 310 5.14 -13.17 11.27
CA PRO A 310 3.87 -12.66 11.75
C PRO A 310 2.85 -13.78 11.97
N ALA A 311 1.89 -13.58 12.87
CA ALA A 311 0.85 -14.57 13.13
C ALA A 311 -0.15 -14.64 11.96
N LEU A 312 -0.54 -15.85 11.58
CA LEU A 312 -1.62 -16.08 10.61
C LEU A 312 -2.97 -15.79 11.28
N ALA A 313 -3.59 -14.66 10.95
CA ALA A 313 -4.89 -14.21 11.49
C ALA A 313 -5.60 -13.33 10.44
N VAL A 314 -6.88 -13.02 10.62
CA VAL A 314 -7.63 -12.13 9.70
C VAL A 314 -7.01 -10.72 9.62
N THR A 315 -6.39 -10.27 10.71
CA THR A 315 -5.54 -9.06 10.73
C THR A 315 -4.22 -9.44 11.37
N THR A 316 -3.14 -9.19 10.66
CA THR A 316 -1.78 -9.42 11.16
C THR A 316 -1.04 -8.10 11.29
N TYR A 317 -0.02 -8.07 12.14
CA TYR A 317 0.79 -6.88 12.40
C TYR A 317 2.24 -7.14 12.02
N TYR A 318 2.79 -6.22 11.24
CA TYR A 318 4.19 -6.23 10.90
C TYR A 318 4.76 -4.81 10.95
N ARG A 319 5.85 -4.61 11.69
CA ARG A 319 6.52 -3.30 11.90
C ARG A 319 5.54 -2.17 12.24
N GLY A 320 4.59 -2.45 13.15
CA GLY A 320 3.60 -1.48 13.60
C GLY A 320 2.47 -1.17 12.61
N THR A 321 2.46 -1.81 11.45
CA THR A 321 1.38 -1.68 10.45
C THR A 321 0.41 -2.87 10.56
N ALA A 322 -0.89 -2.58 10.56
CA ALA A 322 -1.94 -3.60 10.51
C ALA A 322 -2.23 -3.96 9.06
N TYR A 323 -2.13 -5.23 8.73
CA TYR A 323 -2.45 -5.79 7.41
C TYR A 323 -3.71 -6.64 7.51
N LYS A 324 -4.65 -6.46 6.60
CA LYS A 324 -5.91 -7.22 6.53
C LYS A 324 -5.80 -8.34 5.52
N LEU A 325 -6.26 -9.53 5.86
CA LEU A 325 -6.34 -10.65 4.93
C LEU A 325 -7.20 -10.26 3.73
N PHE A 326 -6.65 -10.48 2.55
CA PHE A 326 -7.30 -10.14 1.27
C PHE A 326 -7.66 -11.39 0.46
N SER A 327 -6.73 -12.35 0.36
CA SER A 327 -6.93 -13.60 -0.35
C SER A 327 -6.16 -14.73 0.30
N GLN A 328 -6.62 -15.95 0.10
CA GLN A 328 -5.91 -17.18 0.47
C GLN A 328 -6.14 -18.22 -0.61
N GLU A 329 -5.14 -18.42 -1.46
CA GLU A 329 -5.25 -19.23 -2.66
C GLU A 329 -4.14 -20.29 -2.75
N LYS A 330 -4.44 -21.39 -3.44
CA LYS A 330 -3.46 -22.42 -3.75
C LYS A 330 -2.84 -22.15 -5.13
N ALA A 331 -1.59 -21.76 -5.14
CA ALA A 331 -0.85 -21.46 -6.35
C ALA A 331 0.17 -22.54 -6.70
N SER A 332 0.53 -22.62 -7.98
CA SER A 332 1.56 -23.54 -8.46
C SER A 332 2.48 -22.89 -9.48
N VAL A 333 3.75 -23.32 -9.50
CA VAL A 333 4.72 -22.92 -10.52
C VAL A 333 4.37 -23.59 -11.84
N SER A 334 4.09 -22.80 -12.88
CA SER A 334 3.68 -23.30 -14.20
C SER A 334 4.79 -23.24 -15.25
N GLN A 335 5.64 -22.20 -15.20
CA GLN A 335 6.77 -22.03 -16.13
C GLN A 335 7.97 -21.46 -15.38
N VAL A 336 9.19 -21.77 -15.85
CA VAL A 336 10.45 -21.32 -15.24
C VAL A 336 11.49 -20.95 -16.29
N ALA A 337 12.39 -20.02 -15.95
CA ALA A 337 13.57 -19.67 -16.73
C ALA A 337 14.67 -19.08 -15.81
N GLY A 338 15.95 -19.29 -16.14
CA GLY A 338 17.09 -18.70 -15.45
C GLY A 338 17.50 -19.43 -14.18
N GLU A 339 17.83 -18.70 -13.13
CA GLU A 339 18.51 -19.16 -11.92
C GLU A 339 17.68 -18.90 -10.67
N PHE A 340 17.81 -19.82 -9.68
CA PHE A 340 17.09 -19.73 -8.42
C PHE A 340 18.01 -20.15 -7.26
N TYR A 341 17.89 -19.48 -6.13
CA TYR A 341 18.64 -19.78 -4.89
C TYR A 341 18.01 -20.91 -4.06
N TRP A 342 16.96 -21.56 -4.59
CA TRP A 342 16.34 -22.76 -4.03
C TRP A 342 16.12 -23.81 -5.12
N ARG A 343 15.70 -25.01 -4.75
CA ARG A 343 15.36 -26.07 -5.70
C ARG A 343 13.98 -25.86 -6.30
N VAL A 344 13.91 -25.06 -7.37
CA VAL A 344 12.66 -24.81 -8.08
C VAL A 344 12.13 -26.06 -8.78
N ARG A 345 10.83 -26.31 -8.66
CA ARG A 345 10.13 -27.42 -9.34
C ARG A 345 8.89 -26.88 -10.06
N VAL A 346 8.74 -27.25 -11.32
CA VAL A 346 7.49 -26.99 -12.05
C VAL A 346 6.40 -27.91 -11.50
N GLY A 347 5.26 -27.33 -11.15
CA GLY A 347 4.16 -28.02 -10.46
C GLY A 347 4.22 -27.92 -8.93
N GLU A 348 5.26 -27.34 -8.34
CA GLU A 348 5.34 -27.06 -6.92
C GLU A 348 4.17 -26.18 -6.47
N LYS A 349 3.54 -26.56 -5.35
CA LYS A 349 2.34 -25.90 -4.83
C LYS A 349 2.62 -25.25 -3.50
N ALA A 350 2.05 -24.07 -3.31
CA ALA A 350 2.02 -23.39 -2.02
C ALA A 350 0.63 -22.78 -1.78
N VAL A 351 0.24 -22.71 -0.53
CA VAL A 351 -0.90 -21.88 -0.10
C VAL A 351 -0.36 -20.47 0.15
N ILE A 352 -0.86 -19.49 -0.59
CA ILE A 352 -0.47 -18.09 -0.48
C ILE A 352 -1.60 -17.35 0.22
N ALA A 353 -1.31 -16.74 1.36
CA ALA A 353 -2.21 -15.85 2.08
C ALA A 353 -1.69 -14.42 1.96
N ASP A 354 -2.43 -13.57 1.25
CA ASP A 354 -2.10 -12.18 1.01
C ASP A 354 -2.85 -11.25 1.95
N TYR A 355 -2.11 -10.39 2.63
CA TYR A 355 -2.62 -9.36 3.54
C TYR A 355 -2.26 -7.99 3.00
N ILE A 356 -3.19 -7.04 3.03
CA ILE A 356 -2.97 -5.72 2.45
C ILE A 356 -3.02 -4.57 3.46
N ALA A 357 -2.13 -3.62 3.25
CA ALA A 357 -2.12 -2.28 3.84
C ALA A 357 -1.60 -1.29 2.78
N PRO A 358 -2.40 -0.96 1.75
CA PRO A 358 -1.92 -0.22 0.59
C PRO A 358 -1.09 1.01 0.93
N PRO A 359 0.07 1.22 0.28
CA PRO A 359 0.59 0.53 -0.92
C PRO A 359 1.31 -0.79 -0.66
N ARG A 360 1.26 -1.34 0.53
CA ARG A 360 2.00 -2.55 0.92
C ARG A 360 1.12 -3.78 0.90
N ILE A 361 1.76 -4.91 0.63
CA ILE A 361 1.21 -6.27 0.72
C ILE A 361 2.16 -7.12 1.55
N LEU A 362 1.62 -7.99 2.39
CA LEU A 362 2.37 -8.94 3.18
C LEU A 362 1.84 -10.33 2.83
N SER A 363 2.70 -11.20 2.32
CA SER A 363 2.32 -12.52 1.82
C SER A 363 2.96 -13.62 2.65
N ALA A 364 2.16 -14.61 3.05
CA ALA A 364 2.61 -15.85 3.66
C ALA A 364 2.48 -16.99 2.66
N GLU A 365 3.60 -17.62 2.29
CA GLU A 365 3.62 -18.80 1.44
C GLU A 365 3.90 -20.04 2.29
N THR A 366 2.93 -20.94 2.35
CA THR A 366 3.04 -22.21 3.08
C THR A 366 3.18 -23.37 2.11
N TYR A 367 4.30 -24.06 2.17
CA TYR A 367 4.59 -25.26 1.41
C TYR A 367 4.14 -26.48 2.20
N GLU A 368 3.07 -27.14 1.76
CA GLU A 368 2.47 -28.29 2.47
C GLU A 368 3.46 -29.45 2.65
N ASP A 369 4.27 -29.72 1.62
CA ASP A 369 5.24 -30.84 1.62
C ASP A 369 6.42 -30.62 2.57
N LEU A 370 6.76 -29.35 2.86
CA LEU A 370 7.90 -28.97 3.70
C LEU A 370 7.45 -28.51 5.09
N ASN A 371 6.16 -28.26 5.30
CA ASN A 371 5.60 -27.64 6.49
C ASN A 371 6.33 -26.33 6.88
N GLU A 372 6.79 -25.60 5.85
CA GLU A 372 7.51 -24.33 5.95
C GLU A 372 6.60 -23.19 5.51
N THR A 373 6.58 -22.11 6.30
CA THR A 373 5.93 -20.86 5.93
C THR A 373 6.96 -19.76 5.79
N THR A 374 7.02 -19.15 4.62
CA THR A 374 7.86 -17.99 4.36
C THR A 374 7.02 -16.73 4.24
N TRP A 375 7.53 -15.63 4.80
CA TRP A 375 6.88 -14.35 4.74
C TRP A 375 7.63 -13.38 3.84
N SER A 376 6.89 -12.58 3.09
CA SER A 376 7.45 -11.52 2.26
C SER A 376 6.59 -10.26 2.33
N GLU A 377 7.24 -9.10 2.29
CA GLU A 377 6.58 -7.79 2.18
C GLU A 377 6.78 -7.23 0.78
N GLY A 378 5.71 -6.74 0.19
CA GLY A 378 5.71 -6.10 -1.12
C GLY A 378 5.30 -4.63 -1.07
N GLU A 379 5.87 -3.84 -1.96
CA GLU A 379 5.48 -2.45 -2.22
C GLU A 379 5.01 -2.31 -3.67
N TYR A 380 3.86 -1.69 -3.87
CA TYR A 380 3.34 -1.41 -5.21
C TYR A 380 4.24 -0.42 -5.95
N LEU A 381 4.66 -0.79 -7.17
CA LEU A 381 5.44 0.07 -8.06
C LEU A 381 4.64 0.41 -9.32
N PRO A 382 4.68 1.67 -9.76
CA PRO A 382 4.14 2.04 -11.07
C PRO A 382 4.90 1.36 -12.21
N ALA A 383 4.18 0.86 -13.22
CA ALA A 383 4.78 0.18 -14.38
C ALA A 383 5.84 1.03 -15.11
N ASN A 384 5.65 2.36 -15.17
CA ASN A 384 6.61 3.27 -15.76
C ASN A 384 7.93 3.36 -14.98
N GLU A 385 7.93 3.14 -13.67
CA GLU A 385 9.16 3.07 -12.86
C GLU A 385 9.98 1.84 -13.27
N ILE A 386 9.34 0.69 -13.45
CA ILE A 386 9.99 -0.53 -13.93
C ILE A 386 10.52 -0.37 -15.37
N ALA A 387 9.70 0.23 -16.25
CA ALA A 387 10.11 0.52 -17.62
C ALA A 387 11.36 1.40 -17.68
N ALA A 388 11.39 2.45 -16.89
CA ALA A 388 12.54 3.36 -16.80
C ALA A 388 13.77 2.66 -16.19
N ALA A 389 13.59 1.91 -15.10
CA ALA A 389 14.66 1.22 -14.40
C ALA A 389 15.40 0.21 -15.28
N PHE A 390 14.67 -0.59 -16.05
CA PHE A 390 15.25 -1.65 -16.90
C PHE A 390 15.38 -1.26 -18.37
N GLY A 391 14.97 -0.06 -18.77
CA GLY A 391 15.05 0.40 -20.18
C GLY A 391 14.25 -0.51 -21.12
N VAL A 392 13.05 -0.97 -20.70
CA VAL A 392 12.14 -1.76 -21.52
C VAL A 392 11.05 -0.87 -22.11
N LYS A 393 10.71 -1.12 -23.40
CA LYS A 393 9.78 -0.25 -24.13
C LYS A 393 8.31 -0.59 -23.95
N PHE A 394 8.02 -1.84 -23.58
CA PHE A 394 6.64 -2.33 -23.50
C PHE A 394 6.42 -2.99 -22.14
N ILE A 395 5.70 -2.28 -21.29
CA ILE A 395 5.06 -2.82 -20.09
C ILE A 395 3.57 -2.60 -20.29
N GLU A 396 2.78 -3.62 -20.04
CA GLU A 396 1.32 -3.55 -20.13
C GLU A 396 0.79 -2.44 -19.20
N THR A 397 -0.22 -1.71 -19.68
CA THR A 397 -0.90 -0.73 -18.82
C THR A 397 -1.72 -1.46 -17.76
N PRO A 398 -1.68 -1.01 -16.50
CA PRO A 398 -2.43 -1.64 -15.43
C PRO A 398 -3.93 -1.75 -15.74
N ALA A 399 -4.47 -2.96 -15.65
CA ALA A 399 -5.88 -3.24 -15.87
C ALA A 399 -6.59 -3.55 -14.54
N GLY A 400 -7.67 -2.83 -14.25
CA GLY A 400 -8.43 -3.07 -13.01
C GLY A 400 -7.90 -2.30 -11.80
N VAL A 401 -8.10 -2.88 -10.62
CA VAL A 401 -7.59 -2.38 -9.33
C VAL A 401 -6.89 -3.54 -8.64
N PHE A 402 -5.62 -3.40 -8.38
CA PHE A 402 -4.85 -4.45 -7.70
C PHE A 402 -4.96 -4.35 -6.17
N ALA A 403 -4.75 -5.46 -5.48
CA ALA A 403 -4.93 -5.61 -4.04
C ALA A 403 -4.27 -4.49 -3.21
N ASN A 404 -3.01 -4.18 -3.45
CA ASN A 404 -2.28 -3.13 -2.72
C ASN A 404 -2.03 -1.86 -3.54
N GLN A 405 -2.69 -1.70 -4.71
CA GLN A 405 -2.56 -0.47 -5.50
C GLN A 405 -2.94 0.76 -4.67
N PRO A 406 -2.11 1.81 -4.62
CA PRO A 406 -2.48 3.04 -3.91
C PRO A 406 -3.77 3.64 -4.44
N ASN A 407 -4.69 3.99 -3.54
CA ASN A 407 -5.88 4.71 -3.94
C ASN A 407 -5.51 6.16 -4.32
N PRO A 408 -5.68 6.60 -5.57
CA PRO A 408 -5.24 7.92 -6.03
C PRO A 408 -5.99 9.06 -5.32
N TRP A 409 -7.14 8.78 -4.73
CA TRP A 409 -7.96 9.75 -4.00
C TRP A 409 -7.53 9.87 -2.54
N ALA A 410 -6.94 8.83 -1.94
CA ALA A 410 -6.46 8.84 -0.55
C ALA A 410 -5.36 9.88 -0.34
N ALA A 411 -4.39 9.96 -1.22
CA ALA A 411 -3.29 10.92 -1.13
C ALA A 411 -3.75 12.39 -1.28
N ARG A 412 -4.81 12.64 -2.06
CA ARG A 412 -5.36 13.98 -2.31
C ARG A 412 -6.31 14.45 -1.21
N TRP A 413 -6.86 13.52 -0.43
CA TRP A 413 -7.91 13.80 0.55
C TRP A 413 -7.53 14.80 1.66
N PRO A 414 -6.33 14.72 2.29
CA PRO A 414 -5.94 15.72 3.32
C PRO A 414 -5.86 17.15 2.75
N THR A 415 -5.30 17.28 1.56
CA THR A 415 -5.17 18.57 0.87
C THR A 415 -6.54 19.13 0.49
N LEU A 416 -7.42 18.28 -0.03
CA LEU A 416 -8.79 18.66 -0.39
C LEU A 416 -9.59 19.12 0.83
N LYS A 417 -9.52 18.39 1.95
CA LYS A 417 -10.16 18.79 3.22
C LYS A 417 -9.69 20.18 3.66
N LYS A 418 -8.39 20.45 3.62
CA LYS A 418 -7.82 21.73 4.01
C LYS A 418 -8.37 22.88 3.16
N TYR A 419 -8.37 22.71 1.82
CA TYR A 419 -8.88 23.75 0.92
C TYR A 419 -10.39 23.96 1.07
N THR A 420 -11.16 22.87 1.21
CA THR A 420 -12.61 22.94 1.44
C THR A 420 -12.92 23.67 2.74
N LEU A 421 -12.23 23.34 3.84
CA LEU A 421 -12.40 24.01 5.12
C LEU A 421 -12.10 25.50 5.01
N ASN A 422 -10.98 25.88 4.38
CA ASN A 422 -10.61 27.29 4.20
C ASN A 422 -11.63 28.04 3.35
N ALA A 423 -12.17 27.41 2.28
CA ALA A 423 -13.20 28.01 1.44
C ALA A 423 -14.51 28.23 2.22
N VAL A 424 -14.91 27.25 3.03
CA VAL A 424 -16.10 27.37 3.90
C VAL A 424 -15.92 28.49 4.95
N LEU A 425 -14.74 28.55 5.59
CA LEU A 425 -14.43 29.61 6.55
C LEU A 425 -14.42 31.01 5.90
N ALA A 426 -13.85 31.11 4.70
CA ALA A 426 -13.88 32.37 3.94
C ALA A 426 -15.32 32.76 3.57
N LEU A 427 -16.13 31.81 3.10
CA LEU A 427 -17.54 32.05 2.79
C LEU A 427 -18.34 32.49 4.04
N LEU A 428 -18.10 31.86 5.19
CA LEU A 428 -18.69 32.27 6.48
C LEU A 428 -18.24 33.66 6.88
N GLY A 429 -16.97 34.01 6.72
CA GLY A 429 -16.45 35.34 6.97
C GLY A 429 -17.14 36.41 6.11
N ILE A 430 -17.28 36.13 4.80
CA ILE A 430 -18.00 37.01 3.87
C ILE A 430 -19.46 37.14 4.29
N GLN A 431 -20.12 36.04 4.69
CA GLN A 431 -21.51 36.08 5.14
C GLN A 431 -21.68 36.91 6.41
N LEU A 432 -20.79 36.76 7.40
CA LEU A 432 -20.80 37.55 8.64
C LEU A 432 -20.57 39.02 8.37
N LEU A 433 -19.61 39.38 7.51
CA LEU A 433 -19.38 40.76 7.07
C LEU A 433 -20.60 41.33 6.35
N SER A 434 -21.24 40.53 5.49
CA SER A 434 -22.47 40.92 4.80
C SER A 434 -23.63 41.17 5.78
N LEU A 435 -23.75 40.31 6.80
CA LEU A 435 -24.76 40.46 7.85
C LEU A 435 -24.51 41.70 8.73
N SER A 436 -23.25 42.00 9.08
CA SER A 436 -22.90 43.19 9.89
C SER A 436 -23.15 44.50 9.13
N GLY A 437 -23.05 44.49 7.81
CA GLY A 437 -23.36 45.65 6.95
C GLY A 437 -24.83 45.74 6.52
N ALA A 438 -25.64 44.73 6.80
CA ALA A 438 -27.04 44.65 6.34
C ALA A 438 -28.01 45.26 7.37
N ASN A 439 -28.01 46.58 7.51
CA ASN A 439 -29.07 47.27 8.25
C ASN A 439 -30.37 47.24 7.44
N ARG A 440 -31.35 46.44 7.87
CA ARG A 440 -32.72 46.50 7.33
C ARG A 440 -33.41 47.73 7.87
N GLN A 441 -33.67 48.70 7.01
CA GLN A 441 -34.43 49.89 7.35
C GLN A 441 -35.79 49.82 6.72
N ALA A 442 -36.84 49.94 7.52
CA ALA A 442 -38.18 50.18 7.01
C ALA A 442 -38.25 51.59 6.44
N VAL A 443 -38.52 51.69 5.15
CA VAL A 443 -38.61 52.97 4.41
C VAL A 443 -40.04 53.39 4.13
N LEU A 444 -40.95 52.43 4.16
CA LEU A 444 -42.40 52.64 4.10
C LEU A 444 -43.07 51.63 5.02
N ASP A 445 -44.08 52.09 5.78
CA ASP A 445 -44.93 51.23 6.61
C ASP A 445 -46.30 51.89 6.69
N GLN A 446 -47.25 51.37 5.87
CA GLN A 446 -48.58 51.98 5.71
C GLN A 446 -49.66 50.94 5.58
N SER A 447 -50.85 51.28 6.09
CA SER A 447 -52.04 50.47 6.00
C SER A 447 -53.01 51.02 4.94
N PHE A 448 -53.59 50.14 4.16
CA PHE A 448 -54.54 50.41 3.12
C PHE A 448 -55.79 49.54 3.34
N THR A 449 -56.89 49.86 2.66
CA THR A 449 -58.09 49.05 2.74
C THR A 449 -58.53 48.71 1.32
N PHE A 450 -58.59 47.40 1.02
CA PHE A 450 -59.26 46.92 -0.19
C PHE A 450 -60.76 47.11 0.00
N GLN A 451 -61.39 47.64 -1.06
CA GLN A 451 -62.85 47.62 -1.16
C GLN A 451 -63.24 46.98 -2.48
N GLN A 452 -64.19 46.08 -2.44
CA GLN A 452 -64.65 45.37 -3.61
C GLN A 452 -65.26 46.39 -4.58
N PRO A 453 -64.78 46.43 -5.85
CA PRO A 453 -65.36 47.36 -6.84
C PRO A 453 -66.80 46.98 -7.16
N SER A 454 -67.62 47.97 -7.61
CA SER A 454 -68.93 47.72 -8.11
C SER A 454 -68.92 46.75 -9.30
N PRO A 455 -69.96 45.97 -9.53
CA PRO A 455 -70.01 45.03 -10.66
C PRO A 455 -69.69 45.74 -12.00
N GLY A 456 -68.62 45.26 -12.67
CA GLY A 456 -68.12 45.82 -13.96
C GLY A 456 -67.10 46.94 -13.81
N ALA A 457 -66.74 47.38 -12.62
CA ALA A 457 -65.67 48.33 -12.41
C ALA A 457 -64.34 47.60 -12.04
N THR A 458 -63.22 48.12 -12.50
CA THR A 458 -61.88 47.63 -12.12
C THR A 458 -61.46 48.31 -10.79
N THR A 459 -60.70 47.61 -9.96
CA THR A 459 -60.10 48.18 -8.77
C THR A 459 -59.19 49.36 -9.12
N ALA A 460 -59.38 50.51 -8.50
CA ALA A 460 -58.52 51.66 -8.73
C ALA A 460 -57.09 51.38 -8.18
N PRO A 461 -56.02 51.71 -8.91
CA PRO A 461 -54.67 51.57 -8.43
C PRO A 461 -54.43 52.50 -7.26
N ILE A 462 -53.74 51.98 -6.21
CA ILE A 462 -53.31 52.71 -5.05
C ILE A 462 -51.84 53.10 -5.28
N VAL A 463 -51.54 54.39 -5.13
CA VAL A 463 -50.17 54.89 -5.22
C VAL A 463 -49.77 55.41 -3.83
N THR A 464 -48.65 54.88 -3.32
CA THR A 464 -48.15 55.31 -2.00
C THR A 464 -47.52 56.71 -2.09
N PRO A 465 -47.39 57.42 -0.98
CA PRO A 465 -46.52 58.58 -0.94
C PRO A 465 -45.11 58.27 -1.37
N SER A 466 -44.41 59.21 -1.98
CA SER A 466 -43.01 59.09 -2.37
C SER A 466 -42.12 58.87 -1.15
N PHE A 467 -41.17 57.95 -1.26
CA PHE A 467 -40.15 57.67 -0.25
C PHE A 467 -38.77 57.56 -0.91
N GLU A 468 -37.73 57.81 -0.11
CA GLU A 468 -36.36 57.82 -0.61
C GLU A 468 -35.60 56.54 -0.23
N LEU A 469 -35.06 55.87 -1.22
CA LEU A 469 -34.12 54.76 -1.00
C LEU A 469 -32.68 55.33 -1.02
N ARG A 470 -32.07 55.50 0.16
CA ARG A 470 -30.74 56.12 0.32
C ARG A 470 -29.60 55.09 0.27
N GLY A 471 -28.37 55.54 -0.04
CA GLY A 471 -27.15 54.76 0.03
C GLY A 471 -26.75 54.10 -1.28
N LYS A 472 -26.15 52.91 -1.25
CA LYS A 472 -25.74 52.16 -2.45
C LYS A 472 -26.89 51.28 -2.98
N GLN A 473 -26.79 50.83 -4.23
CA GLN A 473 -27.68 49.83 -4.79
C GLN A 473 -27.73 48.61 -3.84
N SER A 474 -28.93 48.23 -3.43
CA SER A 474 -29.14 47.17 -2.43
C SER A 474 -30.49 46.48 -2.61
N PRO A 475 -30.69 45.30 -2.03
CA PRO A 475 -31.98 44.61 -2.06
C PRO A 475 -33.05 45.43 -1.39
N ALA A 476 -34.29 45.30 -1.89
CA ALA A 476 -35.49 45.79 -1.24
C ALA A 476 -36.49 44.67 -1.09
N ARG A 477 -37.20 44.63 0.03
CA ARG A 477 -38.25 43.62 0.29
C ARG A 477 -39.57 44.35 0.49
N VAL A 478 -40.54 44.02 -0.31
CA VAL A 478 -41.92 44.47 -0.15
C VAL A 478 -42.69 43.40 0.57
N LYS A 479 -43.22 43.69 1.75
CA LYS A 479 -44.02 42.81 2.58
C LYS A 479 -45.47 43.28 2.57
N ALA A 480 -46.38 42.31 2.54
CA ALA A 480 -47.79 42.54 2.72
C ALA A 480 -48.33 41.68 3.87
N HIS A 481 -49.13 42.26 4.74
CA HIS A 481 -49.86 41.53 5.76
C HIS A 481 -51.37 41.82 5.59
N ALA A 482 -52.17 40.77 5.59
CA ALA A 482 -53.61 40.90 5.57
C ALA A 482 -54.26 39.76 6.38
N ALA A 483 -55.26 40.09 7.19
CA ALA A 483 -55.97 39.14 8.04
C ALA A 483 -57.00 38.33 7.21
N VAL A 484 -56.52 37.63 6.17
CA VAL A 484 -57.35 36.75 5.32
C VAL A 484 -57.67 35.46 6.08
N ASN A 485 -58.87 34.93 5.86
CA ASN A 485 -59.35 33.69 6.51
C ASN A 485 -60.15 32.87 5.48
N ASN A 486 -59.64 31.74 5.10
CA ASN A 486 -60.14 30.89 4.00
C ASN A 486 -60.34 31.72 2.70
N ALA A 487 -59.39 32.60 2.44
CA ALA A 487 -59.44 33.60 1.36
C ALA A 487 -58.04 34.07 0.97
N TRP A 488 -57.93 34.85 -0.09
CA TRP A 488 -56.70 35.44 -0.58
C TRP A 488 -56.83 36.93 -0.90
N LEU A 489 -55.68 37.61 -0.86
CA LEU A 489 -55.47 38.97 -1.36
C LEU A 489 -54.24 39.00 -2.27
N GLY A 490 -54.44 39.27 -3.55
CA GLY A 490 -53.38 39.53 -4.53
C GLY A 490 -53.14 41.03 -4.66
N LEU A 491 -51.87 41.40 -4.71
CA LEU A 491 -51.41 42.75 -4.93
C LEU A 491 -50.53 42.78 -6.16
N ASP A 492 -51.02 43.28 -7.29
CA ASP A 492 -50.13 43.57 -8.41
C ASP A 492 -49.41 44.89 -8.09
N ALA A 493 -48.24 44.72 -7.48
CA ALA A 493 -47.44 45.82 -6.96
C ALA A 493 -46.21 46.05 -7.86
N SER A 494 -45.89 47.33 -8.05
CA SER A 494 -44.72 47.76 -8.80
C SER A 494 -44.04 48.94 -8.12
N LEU A 495 -42.75 48.78 -7.83
CA LEU A 495 -41.91 49.86 -7.29
C LEU A 495 -41.40 50.71 -8.44
N VAL A 496 -41.79 51.97 -8.50
CA VAL A 496 -41.50 52.88 -9.60
C VAL A 496 -40.50 53.94 -9.18
N ASN A 497 -39.40 54.10 -9.91
CA ASN A 497 -38.43 55.17 -9.72
C ASN A 497 -38.97 56.46 -10.37
N GLU A 498 -39.18 57.49 -9.57
CA GLU A 498 -39.77 58.75 -10.04
C GLU A 498 -38.84 59.57 -10.94
N THR A 499 -37.54 59.36 -10.85
CA THR A 499 -36.55 60.10 -11.65
C THR A 499 -36.31 59.46 -13.00
N THR A 500 -36.23 58.12 -13.03
CA THR A 500 -35.84 57.36 -14.23
C THR A 500 -37.03 56.71 -14.95
N GLY A 501 -38.18 56.63 -14.28
CA GLY A 501 -39.33 55.86 -14.77
C GLY A 501 -39.17 54.36 -14.74
N GLN A 502 -38.09 53.83 -14.18
CA GLN A 502 -37.82 52.38 -14.12
C GLN A 502 -38.79 51.69 -13.17
N ILE A 503 -39.39 50.61 -13.61
CA ILE A 503 -40.39 49.82 -12.88
C ILE A 503 -39.75 48.51 -12.41
N TYR A 504 -39.94 48.17 -11.14
CA TYR A 504 -39.53 46.91 -10.52
C TYR A 504 -40.81 46.16 -10.08
N PRO A 505 -41.27 45.14 -10.79
CA PRO A 505 -42.45 44.37 -10.42
C PRO A 505 -42.25 43.64 -9.10
N ALA A 506 -43.24 43.72 -8.25
CA ALA A 506 -43.22 43.11 -6.92
C ALA A 506 -44.60 42.50 -6.60
N PRO A 507 -45.13 41.57 -7.40
CA PRO A 507 -46.41 40.94 -7.13
C PRO A 507 -46.37 40.17 -5.83
N ILE A 508 -47.45 40.30 -5.03
CA ILE A 508 -47.56 39.65 -3.71
C ILE A 508 -48.94 39.05 -3.59
N THR A 509 -49.00 37.79 -3.16
CA THR A 509 -50.27 37.15 -2.83
C THR A 509 -50.23 36.70 -1.38
N VAL A 510 -51.17 37.20 -0.58
CA VAL A 510 -51.41 36.80 0.80
C VAL A 510 -52.59 35.86 0.79
N GLN A 511 -52.41 34.64 1.27
CA GLN A 511 -53.49 33.63 1.31
C GLN A 511 -53.37 32.80 2.58
N TYR A 512 -54.48 32.47 3.17
CA TYR A 512 -54.53 31.62 4.34
C TYR A 512 -55.83 30.79 4.32
N TYR A 513 -55.67 29.50 4.31
CA TYR A 513 -56.74 28.52 4.32
C TYR A 513 -56.54 27.56 5.48
N HIS A 514 -57.64 27.13 6.09
CA HIS A 514 -57.64 26.14 7.13
C HIS A 514 -58.92 25.32 7.08
N GLY A 515 -58.85 24.11 7.53
CA GLY A 515 -59.98 23.21 7.55
C GLY A 515 -59.73 21.99 8.43
N TYR A 516 -60.68 21.10 8.38
CA TYR A 516 -60.61 19.80 9.06
C TYR A 516 -61.00 18.69 8.09
N ASP A 517 -60.05 17.82 7.75
CA ASP A 517 -60.24 16.65 6.90
C ASP A 517 -59.25 15.59 7.42
N ASP A 518 -59.72 14.48 8.04
CA ASP A 518 -58.87 13.53 8.74
C ASP A 518 -57.91 14.13 9.82
N GLY A 519 -58.08 15.41 10.18
CA GLY A 519 -57.29 16.20 11.07
C GLY A 519 -57.30 17.70 10.70
N PRO A 520 -56.88 18.60 11.61
CA PRO A 520 -56.77 20.01 11.29
C PRO A 520 -55.65 20.24 10.30
N TRP A 521 -55.92 21.00 9.25
CA TRP A 521 -54.88 21.44 8.29
C TRP A 521 -54.90 22.94 8.10
N THR A 522 -53.74 23.50 7.73
CA THR A 522 -53.57 24.94 7.39
C THR A 522 -52.66 25.07 6.16
N GLU A 523 -53.00 25.96 5.25
CA GLU A 523 -52.26 26.28 4.04
C GLU A 523 -52.10 27.79 3.87
N GLY A 524 -50.89 28.23 3.48
CA GLY A 524 -50.56 29.64 3.30
C GLY A 524 -50.26 30.36 4.62
N LYS A 525 -50.15 31.69 4.54
CA LYS A 525 -49.89 32.60 5.66
C LYS A 525 -50.56 33.95 5.42
N GLN A 526 -50.88 34.65 6.50
CA GLN A 526 -51.40 36.04 6.45
C GLN A 526 -50.29 37.08 6.14
N ASP A 527 -49.04 36.63 5.96
CA ASP A 527 -47.90 37.47 5.58
C ASP A 527 -47.29 36.94 4.29
N ALA A 528 -47.00 37.82 3.37
CA ALA A 528 -46.27 37.50 2.14
C ALA A 528 -45.24 38.59 1.83
N ALA A 529 -44.21 38.23 1.06
CA ALA A 529 -43.16 39.17 0.68
C ALA A 529 -42.57 38.84 -0.68
N THR A 530 -42.21 39.87 -1.41
CA THR A 530 -41.43 39.78 -2.66
C THR A 530 -40.10 40.48 -2.48
N ASP A 531 -39.02 39.80 -2.88
CA ASP A 531 -37.66 40.34 -2.84
C ASP A 531 -37.24 40.93 -4.17
N LEU A 532 -36.76 42.14 -4.17
CA LEU A 532 -36.17 42.84 -5.31
C LEU A 532 -34.64 42.84 -5.12
N PRO A 533 -33.86 42.11 -5.95
CA PRO A 533 -32.46 41.83 -5.61
C PRO A 533 -31.52 43.01 -5.69
N ALA A 534 -31.78 44.02 -6.49
CA ALA A 534 -30.88 45.14 -6.70
C ALA A 534 -31.64 46.40 -7.10
N VAL A 535 -32.03 47.22 -6.13
CA VAL A 535 -32.73 48.48 -6.36
C VAL A 535 -31.75 49.65 -6.15
N PRO A 536 -31.52 50.52 -7.16
CA PRO A 536 -30.67 51.71 -7.03
C PRO A 536 -31.18 52.70 -5.98
N PRO A 537 -30.32 53.58 -5.47
CA PRO A 537 -30.80 54.71 -4.66
C PRO A 537 -31.63 55.67 -5.52
N GLY A 538 -32.63 56.33 -4.92
CA GLY A 538 -33.50 57.25 -5.62
C GLY A 538 -34.82 57.48 -4.90
N ARG A 539 -35.68 58.28 -5.53
CA ARG A 539 -37.03 58.56 -5.05
C ARG A 539 -38.02 57.61 -5.73
N TYR A 540 -38.83 56.94 -4.94
CA TYR A 540 -39.74 55.88 -5.37
C TYR A 540 -41.14 56.07 -4.80
N HIS A 541 -42.12 55.53 -5.49
CA HIS A 541 -43.42 55.22 -4.95
C HIS A 541 -43.79 53.75 -5.32
N LEU A 542 -44.70 53.18 -4.54
CA LEU A 542 -45.25 51.86 -4.87
C LEU A 542 -46.64 52.08 -5.48
N ALA A 543 -46.80 51.59 -6.69
CA ALA A 543 -48.10 51.48 -7.37
C ALA A 543 -48.59 50.05 -7.15
N LEU A 544 -49.81 49.87 -6.65
CA LEU A 544 -50.39 48.55 -6.42
C LEU A 544 -51.86 48.52 -6.78
N THR A 545 -52.26 47.41 -7.39
CA THR A 545 -53.66 47.15 -7.72
C THR A 545 -54.10 45.93 -6.92
N PRO A 546 -54.91 46.12 -5.86
CA PRO A 546 -55.35 45.02 -5.03
C PRO A 546 -56.51 44.27 -5.71
N GLU A 547 -56.47 42.91 -5.61
CA GLU A 547 -57.51 42.01 -6.00
C GLU A 547 -57.72 41.02 -4.85
N ALA A 548 -58.93 40.65 -4.50
CA ALA A 548 -59.20 39.78 -3.41
C ALA A 548 -60.25 38.72 -3.77
N ASP A 549 -60.33 37.68 -2.93
CA ASP A 549 -61.38 36.67 -3.01
C ASP A 549 -62.77 37.35 -3.11
N PRO A 550 -63.64 36.85 -4.03
CA PRO A 550 -64.96 37.44 -4.23
C PRO A 550 -65.83 37.53 -3.01
N SER A 551 -65.56 36.78 -1.96
CA SER A 551 -66.28 36.81 -0.68
C SER A 551 -65.93 38.05 0.20
N ILE A 552 -64.82 38.71 -0.12
CA ILE A 552 -64.28 39.84 0.64
C ILE A 552 -64.84 41.16 0.10
N LYS A 553 -65.68 41.83 0.87
CA LYS A 553 -66.17 43.17 0.52
C LYS A 553 -65.23 44.31 0.96
N SER A 554 -64.54 44.14 2.06
CA SER A 554 -63.55 45.12 2.58
C SER A 554 -62.50 44.40 3.41
N LEU A 555 -61.22 44.66 3.17
CA LEU A 555 -60.10 44.07 3.88
C LEU A 555 -59.00 45.07 4.13
N PRO A 556 -58.68 45.37 5.38
CA PRO A 556 -57.48 46.15 5.69
C PRO A 556 -56.23 45.29 5.43
N PHE A 557 -55.19 45.90 4.83
CA PHE A 557 -53.88 45.28 4.63
C PHE A 557 -52.78 46.28 4.88
N GLN A 558 -51.61 45.81 5.29
CA GLN A 558 -50.42 46.62 5.58
C GLN A 558 -49.34 46.30 4.54
N ILE A 559 -48.70 47.34 4.02
CA ILE A 559 -47.52 47.26 3.16
C ILE A 559 -46.33 47.83 3.92
N ARG A 560 -45.28 47.05 3.97
CA ARG A 560 -44.00 47.48 4.53
C ARG A 560 -42.87 47.23 3.52
N ILE A 561 -42.10 48.28 3.25
CA ILE A 561 -40.94 48.21 2.38
C ILE A 561 -39.68 48.30 3.24
N GLU A 562 -38.86 47.29 3.18
CA GLU A 562 -37.58 47.24 3.86
C GLU A 562 -36.45 47.31 2.84
N ARG A 563 -35.43 48.14 3.12
CA ARG A 563 -34.20 48.19 2.32
C ARG A 563 -33.07 47.50 3.03
N GLY A 564 -32.21 46.83 2.28
CA GLY A 564 -31.09 46.06 2.79
C GLY A 564 -31.47 44.61 3.15
N GLY A 565 -30.52 43.87 3.58
CA GLY A 565 -30.65 42.45 3.91
C GLY A 565 -29.72 41.58 3.09
N VAL A 566 -29.58 40.37 3.51
CA VAL A 566 -28.71 39.36 2.86
C VAL A 566 -29.58 38.21 2.42
N PHE A 567 -29.32 37.72 1.20
CA PHE A 567 -29.99 36.53 0.67
C PHE A 567 -29.21 35.27 1.08
N TRP A 568 -29.79 34.47 1.95
CA TRP A 568 -29.24 33.19 2.35
C TRP A 568 -29.14 32.17 1.18
N SER A 569 -29.98 32.34 0.16
CA SER A 569 -29.92 31.50 -1.05
C SER A 569 -28.54 31.51 -1.73
N ASN A 570 -27.92 32.68 -1.82
CA ASN A 570 -26.59 32.83 -2.42
C ASN A 570 -25.53 32.10 -1.59
N PHE A 571 -25.59 32.22 -0.25
CA PHE A 571 -24.71 31.48 0.65
C PHE A 571 -24.87 29.98 0.48
N ILE A 572 -26.10 29.48 0.44
CA ILE A 572 -26.39 28.04 0.25
C ILE A 572 -25.90 27.57 -1.11
N LEU A 573 -26.13 28.31 -2.18
CA LEU A 573 -25.66 27.96 -3.53
C LEU A 573 -24.12 27.91 -3.59
N CYS A 574 -23.42 28.87 -2.98
CA CYS A 574 -21.96 28.82 -2.89
C CYS A 574 -21.47 27.64 -2.07
N LEU A 575 -22.12 27.33 -0.94
CA LEU A 575 -21.78 26.17 -0.11
C LEU A 575 -21.96 24.87 -0.85
N LEU A 576 -23.05 24.71 -1.59
CA LEU A 576 -23.30 23.55 -2.47
C LEU A 576 -22.22 23.45 -3.55
N GLY A 577 -21.85 24.57 -4.17
CA GLY A 577 -20.77 24.60 -5.17
C GLY A 577 -19.42 24.14 -4.58
N ILE A 578 -19.07 24.61 -3.38
CA ILE A 578 -17.86 24.19 -2.66
C ILE A 578 -17.91 22.67 -2.34
N ALA A 579 -19.09 22.12 -2.05
CA ALA A 579 -19.26 20.72 -1.67
C ALA A 579 -19.15 19.75 -2.85
N ILE A 580 -19.33 20.16 -4.10
CA ILE A 580 -19.36 19.28 -5.29
C ILE A 580 -18.07 18.44 -5.36
N TRP A 581 -16.91 19.08 -5.30
CA TRP A 581 -15.63 18.39 -5.47
C TRP A 581 -15.29 17.43 -4.33
N PRO A 582 -15.42 17.78 -3.04
CA PRO A 582 -15.22 16.84 -1.93
C PRO A 582 -16.17 15.65 -1.98
N VAL A 583 -17.45 15.89 -2.28
CA VAL A 583 -18.45 14.82 -2.39
C VAL A 583 -18.10 13.87 -3.53
N TRP A 584 -17.75 14.40 -4.71
CA TRP A 584 -17.32 13.58 -5.84
C TRP A 584 -16.06 12.77 -5.52
N ALA A 585 -15.04 13.39 -4.91
CA ALA A 585 -13.82 12.72 -4.48
C ALA A 585 -14.09 11.61 -3.45
N PHE A 586 -15.02 11.85 -2.52
CA PHE A 586 -15.49 10.85 -1.56
C PHE A 586 -16.08 9.61 -2.26
N PHE A 587 -17.00 9.81 -3.18
CA PHE A 587 -17.59 8.69 -3.93
C PHE A 587 -16.54 7.95 -4.78
N ARG A 588 -15.63 8.66 -5.42
CA ARG A 588 -14.55 8.05 -6.21
C ARG A 588 -13.59 7.25 -5.33
N HIS A 589 -13.28 7.76 -4.13
CA HIS A 589 -12.48 7.02 -3.15
C HIS A 589 -13.17 5.71 -2.74
N HIS A 590 -14.44 5.78 -2.37
CA HIS A 590 -15.19 4.59 -1.97
C HIS A 590 -15.41 3.59 -3.12
N ALA A 591 -15.70 4.07 -4.32
CA ALA A 591 -15.83 3.21 -5.50
C ALA A 591 -14.53 2.46 -5.83
N PHE A 592 -13.37 3.11 -5.64
CA PHE A 592 -12.08 2.47 -5.83
C PHE A 592 -11.86 1.35 -4.79
N GLU A 593 -12.14 1.62 -3.51
CA GLU A 593 -12.00 0.60 -2.46
C GLU A 593 -13.02 -0.54 -2.62
N ALA A 594 -14.26 -0.25 -2.97
CA ALA A 594 -15.26 -1.26 -3.26
C ALA A 594 -14.81 -2.19 -4.41
N LYS A 595 -14.25 -1.60 -5.49
CA LYS A 595 -13.71 -2.36 -6.61
C LYS A 595 -12.48 -3.20 -6.22
N ARG A 596 -11.61 -2.70 -5.34
CA ARG A 596 -10.49 -3.47 -4.77
C ARG A 596 -11.00 -4.71 -4.05
N TRP A 597 -11.89 -4.50 -3.08
CA TRP A 597 -12.40 -5.55 -2.21
C TRP A 597 -13.41 -6.49 -2.87
N SER A 598 -13.96 -6.15 -4.05
CA SER A 598 -14.81 -7.08 -4.82
C SER A 598 -14.05 -8.30 -5.35
N GLN A 599 -12.71 -8.29 -5.30
CA GLN A 599 -11.86 -9.41 -5.69
C GLN A 599 -11.41 -10.25 -4.47
N SER A 600 -11.93 -9.97 -3.28
CA SER A 600 -11.53 -10.60 -2.02
C SER A 600 -12.68 -11.35 -1.38
N ASP A 601 -12.43 -12.58 -0.95
CA ASP A 601 -13.38 -13.35 -0.14
C ASP A 601 -13.52 -12.81 1.29
N TYR A 602 -12.64 -11.89 1.70
CA TYR A 602 -12.58 -11.27 3.02
C TYR A 602 -13.03 -9.81 3.00
N SER A 603 -13.90 -9.45 2.04
CA SER A 603 -14.37 -8.08 1.83
C SER A 603 -15.08 -7.49 3.07
N PRO A 604 -14.67 -6.32 3.57
CA PRO A 604 -15.37 -5.63 4.66
C PRO A 604 -16.69 -4.99 4.21
N TYR A 605 -17.01 -5.00 2.92
CA TYR A 605 -18.21 -4.37 2.35
C TYR A 605 -19.38 -5.33 2.17
N GLY A 606 -19.30 -6.56 2.70
CA GLY A 606 -20.31 -7.59 2.55
C GLY A 606 -20.35 -8.20 1.15
N SER A 607 -20.33 -9.52 1.04
CA SER A 607 -20.64 -10.20 -0.21
C SER A 607 -22.15 -10.10 -0.41
N SER A 608 -22.60 -9.37 -1.42
CA SER A 608 -23.94 -9.58 -1.99
C SER A 608 -23.88 -10.86 -2.84
N THR A 609 -23.67 -12.01 -2.21
CA THR A 609 -24.11 -13.27 -2.80
C THR A 609 -25.62 -13.31 -2.63
N SER A 610 -26.34 -12.79 -3.62
CA SER A 610 -27.68 -13.25 -3.89
C SER A 610 -27.55 -14.74 -4.23
N ASP A 611 -27.96 -15.61 -3.33
CA ASP A 611 -28.33 -16.98 -3.65
C ASP A 611 -29.36 -16.94 -4.78
N GLU A 612 -28.99 -17.39 -5.96
CA GLU A 612 -29.86 -17.98 -6.97
C GLU A 612 -29.37 -19.37 -7.33
#